data_99d430a9908617af22d9f92271297389
#
_entry.id   99d430a9908617af22d9f92271297389
#
_cell.length_a   1.000
_cell.length_b   1.000
_cell.length_c   1.000
_cell.angle_alpha   90.00
_cell.angle_beta   90.00
_cell.angle_gamma   90.00
#
_symmetry.space_group_name_H-M   'P 1'
#
loop_
_entity.id
_entity.type
_entity.pdbx_description
1 polymer ?
#
loop_
_entity_poly.entity_id
_entity_poly.type
_entity_poly.pdbx_seq_one_letter_code
_entity_poly.pdbx_strand_id
1 'polypeptide(L)'
;MEKKNIGNLLVLYPKPMTVVGAEVGGKVNWLVVGHTGIIGHDRILVSMSKSHYTNQGIRKSKKLSINLVSRDMLPKADYVGSVSGASVDKSGVFDFHWGENGTP
;
A
#
# COMPACT_ATOMS: atom_id res chain seq x y z
N MET A 1 -8.46 -25.81 -28.31
CA MET A 1 -7.34 -24.97 -27.80
C MET A 1 -6.53 -25.76 -26.80
N GLU A 2 -5.25 -25.82 -27.03
CA GLU A 2 -4.32 -26.48 -26.09
C GLU A 2 -4.01 -25.57 -24.92
N LYS A 3 -3.91 -26.13 -23.72
CA LYS A 3 -3.52 -25.44 -22.50
C LYS A 3 -2.25 -26.09 -21.96
N LYS A 4 -1.38 -25.25 -21.43
CA LYS A 4 -0.13 -25.70 -20.82
C LYS A 4 -0.05 -25.26 -19.36
N ASN A 5 0.51 -26.11 -18.52
CA ASN A 5 0.84 -25.74 -17.16
C ASN A 5 2.09 -24.85 -17.18
N ILE A 6 1.99 -23.65 -16.67
CA ILE A 6 3.09 -22.68 -16.63
C ILE A 6 3.74 -22.57 -15.26
N GLY A 7 3.35 -23.43 -14.32
CA GLY A 7 3.88 -23.39 -12.96
C GLY A 7 3.23 -22.32 -12.08
N ASN A 8 3.91 -21.98 -10.99
CA ASN A 8 3.41 -21.02 -9.99
C ASN A 8 3.81 -19.59 -10.36
N LEU A 9 3.12 -19.02 -11.34
CA LEU A 9 3.40 -17.69 -11.83
C LEU A 9 2.23 -16.74 -11.54
N LEU A 10 2.56 -15.54 -11.12
CA LEU A 10 1.59 -14.46 -10.93
C LEU A 10 1.39 -13.75 -12.27
N VAL A 11 0.42 -14.20 -13.06
CA VAL A 11 0.26 -13.75 -14.45
C VAL A 11 -0.80 -12.67 -14.64
N LEU A 12 -1.39 -12.17 -13.55
CA LEU A 12 -2.43 -11.14 -13.61
C LEU A 12 -1.82 -9.74 -13.62
N TYR A 13 -1.08 -9.44 -14.66
CA TYR A 13 -0.48 -8.12 -14.87
C TYR A 13 -1.01 -7.47 -16.14
N PRO A 14 -0.99 -6.13 -16.22
CA PRO A 14 -0.46 -5.17 -15.24
C PRO A 14 -1.40 -4.97 -14.05
N LYS A 15 -0.81 -4.57 -12.91
CA LYS A 15 -1.51 -4.15 -11.70
C LYS A 15 -1.11 -2.71 -11.37
N PRO A 16 -2.03 -1.86 -10.87
CA PRO A 16 -1.64 -0.52 -10.45
C PRO A 16 -0.73 -0.60 -9.23
N MET A 17 0.30 0.24 -9.22
CA MET A 17 1.10 0.47 -8.03
C MET A 17 0.32 1.40 -7.10
N THR A 18 0.25 1.05 -5.82
CA THR A 18 -0.44 1.85 -4.83
C THR A 18 0.47 2.18 -3.65
N VAL A 19 0.20 3.32 -3.02
CA VAL A 19 0.78 3.67 -1.73
C VAL A 19 -0.32 3.58 -0.69
N VAL A 20 -0.13 2.70 0.26
CA VAL A 20 -1.03 2.56 1.41
C VAL A 20 -0.54 3.46 2.52
N GLY A 21 -1.43 4.29 3.06
CA GLY A 21 -1.16 5.18 4.17
C GLY A 21 -1.96 4.79 5.40
N ALA A 22 -1.35 4.89 6.56
CA ALA A 22 -2.01 4.68 7.84
C ALA A 22 -1.25 5.40 8.95
N GLU A 23 -1.95 5.70 10.03
CA GLU A 23 -1.31 6.23 11.23
C GLU A 23 -0.72 5.10 12.05
N VAL A 24 0.56 5.24 12.40
CA VAL A 24 1.27 4.30 13.27
C VAL A 24 1.99 5.11 14.34
N GLY A 25 1.63 4.89 15.60
CA GLY A 25 2.28 5.58 16.72
C GLY A 25 2.16 7.10 16.67
N GLY A 26 1.05 7.63 16.18
CA GLY A 26 0.80 9.06 16.09
C GLY A 26 1.38 9.73 14.85
N LYS A 27 2.03 8.99 13.97
CA LYS A 27 2.60 9.49 12.71
C LYS A 27 2.06 8.74 11.52
N VAL A 28 1.98 9.42 10.39
CA VAL A 28 1.63 8.76 9.12
C VAL A 28 2.81 7.90 8.66
N ASN A 29 2.51 6.68 8.25
CA ASN A 29 3.46 5.81 7.59
C ASN A 29 2.93 5.39 6.22
N TRP A 30 3.82 5.23 5.27
CA TRP A 30 3.51 4.89 3.88
C TRP A 30 4.17 3.58 3.48
N LEU A 31 3.45 2.80 2.68
CA LEU A 31 3.92 1.50 2.19
C LEU A 31 3.49 1.32 0.74
N VAL A 32 4.40 0.90 -0.11
CA VAL A 32 4.04 0.51 -1.49
C VAL A 32 3.44 -0.88 -1.48
N VAL A 33 2.27 -1.02 -2.10
CA VAL A 33 1.59 -2.30 -2.26
C VAL A 33 1.22 -2.51 -3.72
N GLY A 34 1.76 -3.58 -4.32
CA GLY A 34 1.46 -3.99 -5.67
C GLY A 34 0.42 -5.12 -5.75
N HIS A 35 0.18 -5.81 -4.66
CA HIS A 35 -0.76 -6.94 -4.63
C HIS A 35 -2.12 -6.47 -4.13
N THR A 36 -2.95 -6.02 -5.06
CA THR A 36 -4.31 -5.53 -4.79
C THR A 36 -5.30 -6.22 -5.70
N GLY A 37 -6.56 -6.24 -5.31
CA GLY A 37 -7.63 -6.81 -6.12
C GLY A 37 -9.00 -6.27 -5.74
N ILE A 38 -9.94 -6.42 -6.64
CA ILE A 38 -11.35 -6.05 -6.39
C ILE A 38 -12.08 -7.31 -5.94
N ILE A 39 -12.73 -7.26 -4.78
CA ILE A 39 -13.46 -8.41 -4.22
C ILE A 39 -14.95 -8.14 -4.05
N GLY A 40 -15.45 -7.07 -4.62
CA GLY A 40 -16.86 -6.69 -4.57
C GLY A 40 -17.06 -5.32 -5.18
N HIS A 41 -18.30 -4.84 -5.25
CA HIS A 41 -18.60 -3.53 -5.81
C HIS A 41 -18.06 -2.37 -4.96
N ASP A 42 -17.83 -2.61 -3.68
CA ASP A 42 -17.43 -1.61 -2.70
C ASP A 42 -16.20 -2.04 -1.88
N ARG A 43 -15.44 -3.05 -2.36
CA ARG A 43 -14.36 -3.65 -1.58
C ARG A 43 -13.12 -3.89 -2.42
N ILE A 44 -11.98 -3.52 -1.85
CA ILE A 44 -10.66 -3.77 -2.42
C ILE A 44 -9.86 -4.61 -1.44
N LEU A 45 -9.24 -5.66 -1.95
CA LEU A 45 -8.28 -6.46 -1.21
C LEU A 45 -6.89 -5.85 -1.33
N VAL A 46 -6.22 -5.70 -0.21
CA VAL A 46 -4.82 -5.29 -0.16
C VAL A 46 -4.05 -6.40 0.55
N SER A 47 -3.09 -6.99 -0.16
CA SER A 47 -2.27 -8.08 0.39
C SER A 47 -0.94 -7.51 0.88
N MET A 48 -0.69 -7.63 2.17
CA MET A 48 0.51 -7.11 2.80
C MET A 48 1.16 -8.17 3.67
N SER A 49 2.49 -8.20 3.71
CA SER A 49 3.21 -9.08 4.61
C SER A 49 2.93 -8.74 6.07
N LYS A 50 2.78 -9.74 6.92
CA LYS A 50 2.55 -9.55 8.36
C LYS A 50 3.65 -8.73 9.04
N SER A 51 4.86 -8.74 8.51
CA SER A 51 6.01 -8.04 9.06
C SER A 51 6.04 -6.56 8.74
N HIS A 52 5.18 -6.06 7.85
CA HIS A 52 5.18 -4.64 7.50
C HIS A 52 4.82 -3.76 8.71
N TYR A 53 5.61 -2.73 8.92
CA TYR A 53 5.43 -1.81 10.04
C TYR A 53 4.05 -1.14 10.07
N THR A 54 3.52 -0.79 8.89
CA THR A 54 2.22 -0.14 8.73
C THR A 54 1.08 -0.96 9.32
N ASN A 55 1.21 -2.30 9.35
CA ASN A 55 0.18 -3.18 9.88
C ASN A 55 -0.14 -2.93 11.35
N GLN A 56 0.82 -2.46 12.13
CA GLN A 56 0.61 -2.13 13.55
C GLN A 56 -0.47 -1.05 13.70
N GLY A 57 -0.39 -0.01 12.87
CA GLY A 57 -1.38 1.06 12.88
C GLY A 57 -2.74 0.62 12.34
N ILE A 58 -2.75 -0.17 11.27
CA ILE A 58 -3.98 -0.67 10.66
C ILE A 58 -4.73 -1.60 11.63
N ARG A 59 -4.03 -2.47 12.33
CA ARG A 59 -4.66 -3.36 13.34
C ARG A 59 -5.31 -2.56 14.47
N LYS A 60 -4.70 -1.47 14.86
CA LYS A 60 -5.20 -0.62 15.94
C LYS A 60 -6.37 0.25 15.49
N SER A 61 -6.23 0.96 14.39
CA SER A 61 -7.24 1.92 13.90
C SER A 61 -8.34 1.28 13.06
N LYS A 62 -8.06 0.12 12.44
CA LYS A 62 -8.91 -0.53 11.43
C LYS A 62 -9.14 0.35 10.19
N LYS A 63 -8.19 1.23 9.90
CA LYS A 63 -8.28 2.19 8.79
C LYS A 63 -6.99 2.24 8.01
N LEU A 64 -7.11 2.42 6.70
CA LEU A 64 -5.99 2.69 5.80
C LEU A 64 -6.50 3.52 4.62
N SER A 65 -5.59 4.18 3.93
CA SER A 65 -5.87 4.79 2.63
C SER A 65 -5.14 4.02 1.54
N ILE A 66 -5.72 4.05 0.34
CA ILE A 66 -5.10 3.48 -0.86
C ILE A 66 -4.96 4.62 -1.86
N ASN A 67 -3.74 4.95 -2.23
CA ASN A 67 -3.44 6.09 -3.09
C ASN A 67 -2.81 5.59 -4.39
N LEU A 68 -3.36 6.00 -5.52
CA LEU A 68 -2.79 5.71 -6.83
C LEU A 68 -1.53 6.55 -7.04
N VAL A 69 -0.52 5.95 -7.62
CA VAL A 69 0.76 6.60 -7.85
C VAL A 69 0.77 7.26 -9.21
N SER A 70 0.92 8.59 -9.23
CA SER A 70 1.16 9.33 -10.46
C SER A 70 2.64 9.23 -10.86
N ARG A 71 2.95 9.64 -12.10
CA ARG A 71 4.33 9.65 -12.60
C ARG A 71 5.26 10.48 -11.70
N ASP A 72 4.78 11.63 -11.24
CA ASP A 72 5.58 12.53 -10.40
C ASP A 72 5.84 11.97 -9.01
N MET A 73 5.00 11.04 -8.55
CA MET A 73 5.15 10.38 -7.25
C MET A 73 6.12 9.19 -7.27
N LEU A 74 6.51 8.71 -8.45
CA LEU A 74 7.30 7.48 -8.58
C LEU A 74 8.59 7.48 -7.74
N PRO A 75 9.42 8.54 -7.74
CA PRO A 75 10.63 8.52 -6.95
C PRO A 75 10.36 8.40 -5.44
N LYS A 76 9.34 9.09 -4.96
CA LYS A 76 8.95 9.03 -3.53
C LYS A 76 8.31 7.68 -3.19
N ALA A 77 7.50 7.12 -4.09
CA ALA A 77 6.91 5.79 -3.92
C ALA A 77 8.00 4.72 -3.84
N ASP A 78 8.99 4.78 -4.72
CA ASP A 78 10.13 3.88 -4.69
C ASP A 78 10.89 3.98 -3.36
N TYR A 79 11.13 5.18 -2.89
CA TYR A 79 11.78 5.41 -1.61
C TYR A 79 11.00 4.76 -0.44
N VAL A 80 9.70 5.02 -0.32
CA VAL A 80 8.92 4.46 0.80
C VAL A 80 8.78 2.94 0.71
N GLY A 81 8.90 2.38 -0.49
CA GLY A 81 8.93 0.93 -0.69
C GLY A 81 10.27 0.28 -0.34
N SER A 82 11.34 1.08 -0.22
CA SER A 82 12.69 0.59 0.01
C SER A 82 13.12 0.64 1.48
N VAL A 83 12.38 1.35 2.33
CA VAL A 83 12.72 1.56 3.74
C VAL A 83 11.56 1.16 4.64
N SER A 84 11.88 0.83 5.90
CA SER A 84 10.87 0.48 6.90
C SER A 84 10.58 1.66 7.82
N GLY A 85 9.30 1.86 8.15
CA GLY A 85 8.88 2.85 9.14
C GLY A 85 9.41 2.56 10.54
N ALA A 86 9.83 1.32 10.81
CA ALA A 86 10.50 0.97 12.07
C ALA A 86 11.87 1.63 12.21
N SER A 87 12.53 1.94 11.09
CA SER A 87 13.89 2.51 11.07
C SER A 87 13.90 3.96 10.58
N VAL A 88 12.92 4.38 9.79
CA VAL A 88 12.88 5.68 9.12
C VAL A 88 11.50 6.30 9.29
N ASP A 89 11.47 7.58 9.65
CA ASP A 89 10.22 8.37 9.66
C ASP A 89 9.84 8.74 8.23
N LYS A 90 8.76 8.16 7.73
CA LYS A 90 8.25 8.41 6.37
C LYS A 90 7.14 9.47 6.31
N SER A 91 6.76 10.05 7.44
CA SER A 91 5.58 10.93 7.53
C SER A 91 5.67 12.15 6.62
N GLY A 92 6.86 12.67 6.37
CA GLY A 92 7.08 13.86 5.55
C GLY A 92 7.35 13.60 4.07
N VAL A 93 7.31 12.35 3.61
CA VAL A 93 7.66 12.02 2.21
C VAL A 93 6.64 12.56 1.23
N PHE A 94 5.36 12.46 1.55
CA PHE A 94 4.27 12.98 0.71
C PHE A 94 3.58 14.15 1.41
N ASP A 95 3.15 15.13 0.62
CA ASP A 95 2.16 16.11 1.05
C ASP A 95 0.80 15.42 1.04
N PHE A 96 0.08 15.51 2.16
CA PHE A 96 -1.20 14.87 2.29
C PHE A 96 -2.15 15.68 3.15
N HIS A 97 -3.42 15.33 3.09
CA HIS A 97 -4.43 15.84 4.02
C HIS A 97 -5.21 14.65 4.60
N TRP A 98 -5.78 14.86 5.77
CA TRP A 98 -6.62 13.84 6.39
C TRP A 98 -7.96 13.75 5.66
N GLY A 99 -8.33 12.54 5.25
CA GLY A 99 -9.65 12.30 4.68
C GLY A 99 -10.75 12.31 5.72
N GLU A 100 -12.01 12.25 5.27
CA GLU A 100 -13.18 12.27 6.17
C GLU A 100 -13.18 11.10 7.15
N ASN A 101 -12.61 9.96 6.76
CA ASN A 101 -12.53 8.78 7.61
C ASN A 101 -11.30 8.77 8.53
N GLY A 102 -10.51 9.84 8.56
CA GLY A 102 -9.33 9.96 9.40
C GLY A 102 -8.09 9.24 8.87
N THR A 103 -7.98 9.06 7.55
CA THR A 103 -6.79 8.47 6.89
C THR A 103 -6.05 9.51 6.05
N PRO A 104 -4.72 9.35 5.88
CA PRO A 104 -3.91 10.26 5.05
C PRO A 104 -4.07 10.05 3.55
#